data_cced875b18743ca1d4f775df0e08b576
#
_entry.id   cced875b18743ca1d4f775df0e08b576
#
_cell.length_a   1.000
_cell.length_b   1.000
_cell.length_c   1.000
_cell.angle_alpha   90.00
_cell.angle_beta   90.00
_cell.angle_gamma   90.00
#
_symmetry.space_group_name_H-M   'P 1'
#
loop_
_entity.id
_entity.type
_entity.pdbx_description
1 polymer ?
#
loop_
_entity_poly.entity_id
_entity_poly.type
_entity_poly.pdbx_seq_one_letter_code
_entity_poly.pdbx_strand_id
1 'polypeptide(L)'
;MDWNEGSQRFETTLSDSNGVLSDFDFGISGYSVDKNGNSITISSTSVNTTATTGTFTSNAGKVETTSSCVFWLTGKSGYQEFISERPTADPIKAYIKVKTENIGYGELTKTDESSGVKLSGAVYGIYSDSGCTNRVQTMTTDGNGYAKSAALVAGTYYVKEITAPKGYVLSGKVHTLTVKAGQTTGISATDKEQLGAITIYKEGEVLSSWNGSNFTYEKKKLSGAAFKVTAGADVYKADGTKVYNAGDVVAESFTIGTDGQVVLSDLHLGTYVVTEIKSIDGYTINTTPQTVAVEYKDQTVTVQYESTTIENTRQKAEVSITFTLETIM
;
A
#
# COMPACT_ATOMS: atom_id res chain seq x y z
N MET A 1 -2.53 29.25 -38.87
CA MET A 1 -2.24 30.58 -38.30
C MET A 1 -3.09 31.59 -39.00
N ASP A 2 -3.77 32.41 -38.26
CA ASP A 2 -4.63 33.44 -38.79
C ASP A 2 -3.97 34.81 -38.66
N TRP A 3 -4.24 35.68 -39.57
CA TRP A 3 -3.78 37.06 -39.47
C TRP A 3 -4.65 37.82 -38.46
N ASN A 4 -4.01 38.36 -37.42
CA ASN A 4 -4.68 39.21 -36.44
C ASN A 4 -4.47 40.67 -36.76
N GLU A 5 -5.53 41.37 -37.23
CA GLU A 5 -5.47 42.77 -37.56
C GLU A 5 -5.15 43.68 -36.37
N GLY A 6 -5.49 43.28 -35.15
CA GLY A 6 -5.20 44.06 -33.95
C GLY A 6 -3.73 44.03 -33.57
N SER A 7 -3.09 42.85 -33.61
CA SER A 7 -1.66 42.69 -33.32
C SER A 7 -0.76 42.90 -34.54
N GLN A 8 -1.35 42.98 -35.75
CA GLN A 8 -0.63 43.03 -37.03
C GLN A 8 0.37 41.85 -37.20
N ARG A 9 -0.05 40.65 -36.78
CA ARG A 9 0.77 39.44 -36.80
C ARG A 9 -0.05 38.20 -37.10
N PHE A 10 0.64 37.14 -37.52
CA PHE A 10 0.02 35.82 -37.64
C PHE A 10 0.01 35.14 -36.27
N GLU A 11 -1.13 34.65 -35.89
CA GLU A 11 -1.34 33.98 -34.60
C GLU A 11 -2.03 32.62 -34.79
N THR A 12 -1.74 31.70 -33.88
CA THR A 12 -2.49 30.44 -33.75
C THR A 12 -2.51 29.98 -32.32
N THR A 13 -3.54 29.24 -31.98
CA THR A 13 -3.67 28.58 -30.67
C THR A 13 -3.75 27.09 -30.88
N LEU A 14 -3.00 26.37 -30.12
CA LEU A 14 -3.10 24.93 -29.99
C LEU A 14 -3.83 24.60 -28.68
N SER A 15 -4.56 23.52 -28.69
CA SER A 15 -5.19 22.98 -27.48
C SER A 15 -4.95 21.48 -27.39
N ASP A 16 -4.73 21.01 -26.18
CA ASP A 16 -4.60 19.59 -25.89
C ASP A 16 -5.34 19.26 -24.62
N SER A 17 -6.32 18.36 -24.73
CA SER A 17 -7.13 17.91 -23.60
C SER A 17 -6.34 17.04 -22.60
N ASN A 18 -5.20 16.49 -23.01
CA ASN A 18 -4.37 15.62 -22.16
C ASN A 18 -3.41 16.41 -21.26
N GLY A 19 -3.28 17.73 -21.49
CA GLY A 19 -2.52 18.60 -20.62
C GLY A 19 -1.00 18.46 -20.72
N VAL A 20 -0.48 18.02 -21.87
CA VAL A 20 0.97 17.77 -22.06
C VAL A 20 1.70 18.89 -22.82
N LEU A 21 1.02 19.96 -23.24
CA LEU A 21 1.65 21.02 -24.02
C LEU A 21 2.81 21.72 -23.30
N SER A 22 2.78 21.79 -21.97
CA SER A 22 3.87 22.37 -21.18
C SER A 22 5.17 21.56 -21.23
N ASP A 23 5.12 20.31 -21.71
CA ASP A 23 6.28 19.43 -21.82
C ASP A 23 7.06 19.61 -23.11
N PHE A 24 6.61 20.52 -23.98
CA PHE A 24 7.20 20.80 -25.26
C PHE A 24 7.63 22.25 -25.41
N ASP A 25 8.69 22.46 -26.17
CA ASP A 25 9.07 23.75 -26.69
C ASP A 25 8.55 23.88 -28.12
N PHE A 26 8.02 25.01 -28.42
CA PHE A 26 7.37 25.29 -29.70
C PHE A 26 8.02 26.46 -30.41
N GLY A 27 7.98 26.45 -31.73
CA GLY A 27 8.43 27.57 -32.50
C GLY A 27 7.91 27.55 -33.93
N ILE A 28 8.11 28.67 -34.57
CA ILE A 28 7.77 28.87 -35.98
C ILE A 28 9.03 29.37 -36.66
N SER A 29 9.42 28.74 -37.75
CA SER A 29 10.46 29.27 -38.62
C SER A 29 10.08 29.09 -40.09
N GLY A 30 10.53 29.97 -40.91
CA GLY A 30 10.24 29.90 -42.34
C GLY A 30 10.62 31.17 -43.08
N TYR A 31 10.25 31.22 -44.34
CA TYR A 31 10.37 32.40 -45.13
C TYR A 31 9.15 32.60 -46.02
N SER A 32 8.90 33.82 -46.34
CA SER A 32 7.83 34.22 -47.25
C SER A 32 8.36 35.28 -48.18
N VAL A 33 7.56 35.63 -49.15
CA VAL A 33 7.88 36.71 -50.10
C VAL A 33 6.83 37.82 -49.96
N ASP A 34 7.29 39.05 -49.75
CA ASP A 34 6.40 40.20 -49.70
C ASP A 34 5.83 40.54 -51.12
N LYS A 35 4.93 41.51 -51.20
CA LYS A 35 4.36 41.97 -52.44
C LYS A 35 5.37 42.47 -53.48
N ASN A 36 6.59 42.80 -53.04
CA ASN A 36 7.65 43.31 -53.91
C ASN A 36 8.64 42.18 -54.31
N GLY A 37 8.39 40.94 -53.87
CA GLY A 37 9.28 39.80 -54.15
C GLY A 37 10.45 39.65 -53.17
N ASN A 38 10.49 40.41 -52.07
CA ASN A 38 11.56 40.31 -51.10
C ASN A 38 11.29 39.15 -50.09
N SER A 39 12.33 38.42 -49.78
CA SER A 39 12.24 37.36 -48.74
C SER A 39 12.04 37.97 -47.36
N ILE A 40 11.08 37.46 -46.62
CA ILE A 40 10.80 37.78 -45.23
C ILE A 40 11.05 36.53 -44.42
N THR A 41 11.92 36.61 -43.41
CA THR A 41 12.13 35.52 -42.46
C THR A 41 10.99 35.55 -41.43
N ILE A 42 10.33 34.41 -41.26
CA ILE A 42 9.30 34.21 -40.27
C ILE A 42 9.88 33.43 -39.09
N SER A 43 9.70 33.94 -37.88
CA SER A 43 10.05 33.26 -36.65
C SER A 43 9.04 33.53 -35.54
N SER A 44 8.95 32.70 -34.53
CA SER A 44 8.12 32.98 -33.36
C SER A 44 8.72 34.11 -32.53
N THR A 45 7.90 35.09 -32.18
CA THR A 45 8.28 36.22 -31.30
C THR A 45 7.79 36.05 -29.89
N SER A 46 6.71 35.30 -29.70
CA SER A 46 6.26 34.87 -28.39
C SER A 46 5.59 33.50 -28.47
N VAL A 47 5.91 32.67 -27.52
CA VAL A 47 5.27 31.39 -27.30
C VAL A 47 4.83 31.39 -25.85
N ASN A 48 3.55 31.30 -25.63
CA ASN A 48 2.97 31.19 -24.31
C ASN A 48 2.23 29.86 -24.22
N THR A 49 2.72 28.94 -23.43
CA THR A 49 2.15 27.60 -23.28
C THR A 49 1.70 27.37 -21.84
N THR A 50 0.51 26.83 -21.73
CA THR A 50 0.01 26.17 -20.52
C THR A 50 -0.02 24.67 -20.75
N ALA A 51 -0.45 23.88 -19.76
CA ALA A 51 -0.59 22.44 -19.95
C ALA A 51 -1.58 22.07 -21.09
N THR A 52 -2.59 22.91 -21.34
CA THR A 52 -3.68 22.62 -22.29
C THR A 52 -3.75 23.57 -23.48
N THR A 53 -3.04 24.68 -23.45
CA THR A 53 -3.09 25.69 -24.53
C THR A 53 -1.72 26.26 -24.86
N GLY A 54 -1.47 26.49 -26.14
CA GLY A 54 -0.27 27.19 -26.61
C GLY A 54 -0.67 28.25 -27.61
N THR A 55 -0.22 29.50 -27.39
CA THR A 55 -0.44 30.62 -28.32
C THR A 55 0.87 31.01 -28.97
N PHE A 56 0.87 31.14 -30.29
CA PHE A 56 2.04 31.43 -31.09
C PHE A 56 1.82 32.73 -31.85
N THR A 57 2.81 33.61 -31.80
CA THR A 57 2.79 34.87 -32.54
C THR A 57 4.04 34.96 -33.42
N SER A 58 3.86 35.22 -34.70
CA SER A 58 4.97 35.42 -35.62
C SER A 58 5.54 36.84 -35.49
N ASN A 59 6.79 37.01 -35.96
CA ASN A 59 7.43 38.31 -36.08
C ASN A 59 7.10 38.99 -37.43
N ALA A 60 6.49 38.24 -38.37
CA ALA A 60 6.24 38.73 -39.71
C ALA A 60 5.02 39.61 -39.76
N GLY A 61 5.10 40.69 -40.54
CA GLY A 61 3.95 41.44 -40.96
C GLY A 61 3.09 40.66 -41.97
N LYS A 62 1.99 41.27 -42.39
CA LYS A 62 1.08 40.66 -43.39
C LYS A 62 1.83 40.36 -44.70
N VAL A 63 1.78 39.12 -45.12
CA VAL A 63 2.39 38.66 -46.38
C VAL A 63 1.31 38.33 -47.38
N GLU A 64 1.57 38.63 -48.66
CA GLU A 64 0.60 38.39 -49.73
C GLU A 64 0.81 37.03 -50.40
N THR A 65 2.03 36.50 -50.33
CA THR A 65 2.35 35.16 -50.85
C THR A 65 3.27 34.42 -49.90
N THR A 66 2.88 33.22 -49.54
CA THR A 66 3.64 32.35 -48.68
C THR A 66 4.44 31.35 -49.46
N SER A 67 5.75 31.30 -49.29
CA SER A 67 6.61 30.34 -49.95
C SER A 67 6.84 29.07 -49.16
N SER A 68 7.16 29.15 -47.88
CA SER A 68 7.16 28.01 -46.94
C SER A 68 7.16 28.47 -45.50
N CYS A 69 6.50 27.74 -44.67
CA CYS A 69 6.51 27.94 -43.24
C CYS A 69 6.62 26.59 -42.55
N VAL A 70 7.55 26.49 -41.63
CA VAL A 70 7.78 25.26 -40.84
C VAL A 70 7.39 25.53 -39.39
N PHE A 71 6.50 24.72 -38.90
CA PHE A 71 6.23 24.65 -37.48
C PHE A 71 7.06 23.51 -36.88
N TRP A 72 7.67 23.77 -35.78
CA TRP A 72 8.43 22.75 -35.08
C TRP A 72 8.01 22.65 -33.61
N LEU A 73 8.14 21.45 -33.11
CA LEU A 73 7.81 21.06 -31.79
C LEU A 73 8.98 20.23 -31.26
N THR A 74 9.57 20.63 -30.17
CA THR A 74 10.64 19.87 -29.51
C THR A 74 10.19 19.54 -28.11
N GLY A 75 10.07 18.25 -27.79
CA GLY A 75 9.84 17.81 -26.43
C GLY A 75 11.05 18.12 -25.55
N LYS A 76 10.83 18.57 -24.31
CA LYS A 76 11.89 18.87 -23.33
C LYS A 76 12.79 17.68 -23.04
N SER A 77 12.37 16.46 -23.37
CA SER A 77 13.16 15.22 -23.31
C SER A 77 13.93 14.91 -24.59
N GLY A 78 14.09 15.86 -25.51
CA GLY A 78 14.85 15.67 -26.77
C GLY A 78 14.00 15.17 -27.94
N TYR A 79 12.69 15.24 -27.83
CA TYR A 79 11.77 14.81 -28.88
C TYR A 79 11.51 15.92 -29.89
N GLN A 80 11.54 15.58 -31.18
CA GLN A 80 11.37 16.57 -32.26
C GLN A 80 10.65 15.95 -33.45
N GLU A 81 9.58 16.59 -33.93
CA GLU A 81 8.93 16.26 -35.20
C GLU A 81 8.51 17.51 -35.96
N PHE A 82 8.65 17.47 -37.28
CA PHE A 82 8.29 18.56 -38.19
C PHE A 82 7.27 18.10 -39.16
N ILE A 83 6.27 18.96 -39.39
CA ILE A 83 5.38 18.84 -40.54
C ILE A 83 5.35 20.20 -41.22
N SER A 84 5.76 20.25 -42.47
CA SER A 84 5.56 21.42 -43.31
C SER A 84 4.59 21.10 -44.42
N GLU A 85 3.55 21.91 -44.55
CA GLU A 85 2.70 21.88 -45.73
C GLU A 85 2.75 23.25 -46.43
N ARG A 86 2.78 23.21 -47.71
CA ARG A 86 2.79 24.39 -48.54
C ARG A 86 1.38 24.72 -49.01
N PRO A 87 0.76 25.77 -48.53
CA PRO A 87 -0.54 26.18 -49.03
C PRO A 87 -0.41 26.86 -50.38
N THR A 88 -1.31 26.54 -51.28
CA THR A 88 -1.30 27.09 -52.63
C THR A 88 -2.04 28.42 -52.79
N ALA A 89 -2.85 28.83 -51.86
CA ALA A 89 -3.44 30.17 -51.73
C ALA A 89 -4.46 30.15 -50.58
N ASP A 90 -4.29 30.86 -49.49
CA ASP A 90 -5.11 30.92 -48.30
C ASP A 90 -4.77 29.96 -47.16
N PRO A 91 -5.19 30.28 -45.95
CA PRO A 91 -4.28 30.37 -44.83
C PRO A 91 -3.44 29.13 -44.65
N ILE A 92 -2.21 29.29 -44.17
CA ILE A 92 -1.29 28.21 -43.81
C ILE A 92 -2.00 27.32 -42.82
N LYS A 93 -2.35 26.11 -43.22
CA LYS A 93 -2.80 25.03 -42.32
C LYS A 93 -1.59 24.20 -41.94
N ALA A 94 -1.18 24.30 -40.69
CA ALA A 94 -0.17 23.43 -40.16
C ALA A 94 -0.87 22.32 -39.34
N TYR A 95 -0.48 21.09 -39.59
CA TYR A 95 -0.91 19.95 -38.79
C TYR A 95 0.26 19.58 -37.91
N ILE A 96 0.05 19.67 -36.61
CA ILE A 96 1.02 19.13 -35.62
C ILE A 96 0.61 17.71 -35.34
N LYS A 97 1.41 16.77 -35.82
CA LYS A 97 1.30 15.37 -35.42
C LYS A 97 2.17 15.16 -34.20
N VAL A 98 1.55 15.14 -33.02
CA VAL A 98 2.26 14.76 -31.81
C VAL A 98 2.56 13.27 -31.91
N LYS A 99 3.83 12.94 -31.99
CA LYS A 99 4.27 11.55 -31.97
C LYS A 99 4.30 11.09 -30.51
N THR A 100 3.22 10.46 -30.07
CA THR A 100 3.07 9.91 -28.73
C THR A 100 3.84 8.59 -28.51
N GLU A 101 4.77 8.26 -29.40
CA GLU A 101 5.41 6.96 -29.44
C GLU A 101 6.35 6.67 -28.28
N ASN A 102 6.67 7.66 -27.44
CA ASN A 102 7.64 7.47 -26.37
C ASN A 102 7.01 7.33 -24.98
N ILE A 103 5.69 7.23 -24.87
CA ILE A 103 5.00 6.98 -23.61
C ILE A 103 4.36 5.60 -23.58
N GLY A 104 4.29 5.02 -22.40
CA GLY A 104 3.60 3.78 -22.12
C GLY A 104 2.99 3.82 -20.73
N TYR A 105 2.53 2.69 -20.24
CA TYR A 105 1.87 2.57 -18.94
C TYR A 105 2.43 1.42 -18.14
N GLY A 106 2.41 1.57 -16.83
CA GLY A 106 2.61 0.49 -15.89
C GLY A 106 1.28 0.02 -15.34
N GLU A 107 1.14 -1.28 -15.09
CA GLU A 107 0.03 -1.83 -14.35
C GLU A 107 0.51 -2.78 -13.27
N LEU A 108 -0.28 -2.94 -12.22
CA LEU A 108 0.02 -3.80 -11.09
C LEU A 108 -1.20 -4.63 -10.74
N THR A 109 -0.98 -5.91 -10.48
CA THR A 109 -1.95 -6.80 -9.86
C THR A 109 -1.48 -7.18 -8.47
N LYS A 110 -2.32 -6.93 -7.46
CA LYS A 110 -2.06 -7.22 -6.06
C LYS A 110 -2.92 -8.37 -5.55
N THR A 111 -2.30 -9.33 -4.88
CA THR A 111 -3.00 -10.49 -4.31
C THR A 111 -2.49 -10.82 -2.92
N ASP A 112 -3.31 -11.50 -2.14
CA ASP A 112 -2.90 -12.23 -0.94
C ASP A 112 -1.91 -13.34 -1.31
N GLU A 113 -0.82 -13.48 -0.56
CA GLU A 113 0.23 -14.46 -0.87
C GLU A 113 -0.25 -15.91 -0.73
N SER A 114 -1.16 -16.17 0.20
CA SER A 114 -1.62 -17.54 0.52
C SER A 114 -2.85 -17.97 -0.26
N SER A 115 -3.83 -17.07 -0.40
CA SER A 115 -5.13 -17.38 -1.02
C SER A 115 -5.23 -16.96 -2.49
N GLY A 116 -4.39 -16.03 -2.93
CA GLY A 116 -4.47 -15.43 -4.26
C GLY A 116 -5.64 -14.43 -4.43
N VAL A 117 -6.39 -14.16 -3.37
CA VAL A 117 -7.48 -13.18 -3.40
C VAL A 117 -6.94 -11.80 -3.76
N LYS A 118 -7.70 -11.05 -4.56
CA LYS A 118 -7.34 -9.71 -5.02
C LYS A 118 -7.43 -8.71 -3.88
N LEU A 119 -6.39 -7.86 -3.73
CA LEU A 119 -6.29 -6.92 -2.62
C LEU A 119 -6.44 -5.47 -3.09
N SER A 120 -7.45 -4.79 -2.56
CA SER A 120 -7.68 -3.36 -2.82
C SER A 120 -7.03 -2.47 -1.76
N GLY A 121 -6.77 -1.20 -2.13
CA GLY A 121 -6.27 -0.20 -1.20
C GLY A 121 -4.76 -0.22 -0.98
N ALA A 122 -4.01 -1.11 -1.62
CA ALA A 122 -2.55 -1.05 -1.63
C ALA A 122 -2.07 0.18 -2.41
N VAL A 123 -1.17 0.97 -1.82
CA VAL A 123 -0.58 2.14 -2.46
C VAL A 123 0.87 1.86 -2.83
N TYR A 124 1.21 2.06 -4.10
CA TYR A 124 2.55 1.88 -4.65
C TYR A 124 3.12 3.19 -5.16
N GLY A 125 4.39 3.45 -4.86
CA GLY A 125 5.18 4.51 -5.49
C GLY A 125 5.88 3.98 -6.73
N ILE A 126 5.91 4.79 -7.80
CA ILE A 126 6.74 4.58 -8.97
C ILE A 126 7.91 5.55 -8.86
N TYR A 127 9.12 5.05 -8.99
CA TYR A 127 10.36 5.80 -8.79
C TYR A 127 11.26 5.72 -10.01
N SER A 128 12.00 6.80 -10.28
CA SER A 128 12.98 6.83 -11.37
C SER A 128 14.34 6.21 -11.01
N ASP A 129 14.57 5.93 -9.72
CA ASP A 129 15.82 5.37 -9.20
C ASP A 129 15.60 4.08 -8.41
N SER A 130 16.57 3.18 -8.44
CA SER A 130 16.50 1.87 -7.75
C SER A 130 16.49 1.96 -6.22
N GLY A 131 16.95 3.08 -5.66
CA GLY A 131 16.87 3.37 -4.22
C GLY A 131 15.47 3.82 -3.76
N CYS A 132 14.53 4.00 -4.69
CA CYS A 132 13.17 4.48 -4.41
C CYS A 132 13.15 5.80 -3.63
N THR A 133 14.03 6.75 -4.00
CA THR A 133 14.12 8.07 -3.39
C THR A 133 13.38 9.13 -4.20
N ASN A 134 13.32 8.97 -5.52
CA ASN A 134 12.78 9.94 -6.47
C ASN A 134 11.43 9.44 -7.03
N ARG A 135 10.36 9.71 -6.28
CA ARG A 135 9.01 9.25 -6.65
C ARG A 135 8.39 10.12 -7.75
N VAL A 136 8.02 9.51 -8.86
CA VAL A 136 7.41 10.18 -10.01
C VAL A 136 5.88 10.09 -10.02
N GLN A 137 5.31 8.97 -9.50
CA GLN A 137 3.86 8.76 -9.44
C GLN A 137 3.49 7.86 -8.27
N THR A 138 2.18 7.74 -8.02
CA THR A 138 1.59 6.71 -7.14
C THR A 138 0.49 5.97 -7.88
N MET A 139 0.29 4.70 -7.50
CA MET A 139 -0.83 3.86 -7.94
C MET A 139 -1.53 3.29 -6.72
N THR A 140 -2.86 3.18 -6.76
CA THR A 140 -3.65 2.53 -5.71
C THR A 140 -4.48 1.41 -6.32
N THR A 141 -4.47 0.24 -5.71
CA THR A 141 -5.23 -0.91 -6.21
C THR A 141 -6.73 -0.76 -5.94
N ASP A 142 -7.53 -1.06 -6.95
CA ASP A 142 -9.00 -1.07 -6.90
C ASP A 142 -9.55 -2.37 -6.27
N GLY A 143 -10.87 -2.56 -6.30
CA GLY A 143 -11.56 -3.75 -5.80
C GLY A 143 -11.16 -5.06 -6.50
N ASN A 144 -10.55 -4.99 -7.67
CA ASN A 144 -10.02 -6.13 -8.42
C ASN A 144 -8.53 -6.37 -8.15
N GLY A 145 -7.93 -5.65 -7.19
CA GLY A 145 -6.50 -5.68 -6.90
C GLY A 145 -5.66 -5.11 -8.04
N TYR A 146 -6.24 -4.28 -8.90
CA TYR A 146 -5.61 -3.71 -10.07
C TYR A 146 -5.29 -2.23 -9.90
N ALA A 147 -4.13 -1.81 -10.37
CA ALA A 147 -3.76 -0.41 -10.47
C ALA A 147 -3.05 -0.14 -11.79
N LYS A 148 -3.28 1.05 -12.36
CA LYS A 148 -2.61 1.52 -13.58
C LYS A 148 -2.00 2.90 -13.36
N SER A 149 -0.79 3.10 -13.90
CA SER A 149 -0.14 4.40 -13.87
C SER A 149 -0.81 5.40 -14.84
N ALA A 150 -0.62 6.68 -14.62
CA ALA A 150 -0.70 7.65 -15.70
C ALA A 150 0.42 7.38 -16.73
N ALA A 151 0.42 8.12 -17.84
CA ALA A 151 1.44 8.00 -18.87
C ALA A 151 2.85 8.20 -18.28
N LEU A 152 3.76 7.32 -18.65
CA LEU A 152 5.18 7.35 -18.29
C LEU A 152 6.02 7.38 -19.55
N VAL A 153 7.09 8.14 -19.56
CA VAL A 153 8.08 8.08 -20.64
C VAL A 153 8.70 6.69 -20.69
N ALA A 154 8.92 6.14 -21.88
CA ALA A 154 9.55 4.81 -22.01
C ALA A 154 10.90 4.78 -21.28
N GLY A 155 11.08 3.80 -20.43
CA GLY A 155 12.27 3.69 -19.57
C GLY A 155 12.09 2.64 -18.47
N THR A 156 13.06 2.58 -17.58
CA THR A 156 13.05 1.68 -16.42
C THR A 156 12.67 2.46 -15.18
N TYR A 157 11.66 1.95 -14.49
CA TYR A 157 11.17 2.48 -13.22
C TYR A 157 11.22 1.38 -12.14
N TYR A 158 11.10 1.82 -10.90
CA TYR A 158 11.09 0.95 -9.74
C TYR A 158 9.80 1.19 -8.97
N VAL A 159 9.12 0.10 -8.62
CA VAL A 159 7.79 0.16 -7.98
C VAL A 159 7.89 -0.49 -6.61
N LYS A 160 7.56 0.28 -5.58
CA LYS A 160 7.64 -0.14 -4.18
C LYS A 160 6.35 0.20 -3.46
N GLU A 161 5.91 -0.70 -2.61
CA GLU A 161 4.75 -0.47 -1.76
C GLU A 161 5.03 0.62 -0.71
N ILE A 162 4.07 1.52 -0.54
CA ILE A 162 4.08 2.61 0.45
C ILE A 162 3.10 2.29 1.57
N THR A 163 1.93 1.75 1.20
CA THR A 163 0.88 1.40 2.15
C THR A 163 0.30 0.05 1.76
N ALA A 164 0.36 -0.90 2.68
CA ALA A 164 -0.31 -2.18 2.55
C ALA A 164 -1.82 -2.06 2.88
N PRO A 165 -2.67 -2.92 2.34
CA PRO A 165 -4.06 -3.02 2.79
C PRO A 165 -4.14 -3.32 4.29
N LYS A 166 -5.22 -2.89 4.94
CA LYS A 166 -5.42 -3.15 6.37
C LYS A 166 -5.45 -4.66 6.65
N GLY A 167 -4.72 -5.09 7.67
CA GLY A 167 -4.57 -6.51 8.03
C GLY A 167 -3.38 -7.20 7.36
N TYR A 168 -2.65 -6.47 6.51
CA TYR A 168 -1.48 -6.98 5.81
C TYR A 168 -0.18 -6.31 6.26
N VAL A 169 0.92 -7.01 6.05
CA VAL A 169 2.27 -6.53 6.34
C VAL A 169 2.84 -5.85 5.11
N LEU A 170 3.40 -4.66 5.28
CA LEU A 170 4.02 -3.88 4.21
C LEU A 170 5.16 -4.67 3.55
N SER A 171 5.09 -4.81 2.24
CA SER A 171 6.14 -5.46 1.47
C SER A 171 7.32 -4.52 1.20
N GLY A 172 8.51 -4.92 1.64
CA GLY A 172 9.75 -4.21 1.31
C GLY A 172 10.26 -4.45 -0.11
N LYS A 173 9.58 -5.27 -0.91
CA LYS A 173 10.03 -5.67 -2.23
C LYS A 173 9.96 -4.51 -3.23
N VAL A 174 11.03 -4.34 -3.99
CA VAL A 174 11.09 -3.41 -5.13
C VAL A 174 10.94 -4.20 -6.43
N HIS A 175 9.99 -3.79 -7.26
CA HIS A 175 9.75 -4.39 -8.58
C HIS A 175 10.31 -3.48 -9.65
N THR A 176 10.98 -4.07 -10.65
CA THR A 176 11.42 -3.33 -11.84
C THR A 176 10.29 -3.29 -12.86
N LEU A 177 9.94 -2.09 -13.32
CA LEU A 177 8.92 -1.83 -14.34
C LEU A 177 9.60 -1.23 -15.57
N THR A 178 9.69 -1.99 -16.65
CA THR A 178 10.20 -1.49 -17.93
C THR A 178 9.05 -1.02 -18.81
N VAL A 179 8.84 0.29 -18.85
CA VAL A 179 7.83 0.91 -19.69
C VAL A 179 8.31 0.98 -21.13
N LYS A 180 7.53 0.45 -22.04
CA LYS A 180 7.80 0.49 -23.49
C LYS A 180 6.79 1.41 -24.15
N ALA A 181 7.26 2.15 -25.19
CA ALA A 181 6.43 3.06 -25.96
C ALA A 181 5.19 2.37 -26.55
N GLY A 182 4.03 2.98 -26.39
CA GLY A 182 2.75 2.48 -26.89
C GLY A 182 2.23 1.22 -26.17
N GLN A 183 2.87 0.76 -25.09
CA GLN A 183 2.50 -0.49 -24.42
C GLN A 183 2.13 -0.26 -22.94
N THR A 184 1.39 -1.21 -22.40
CA THR A 184 1.18 -1.35 -20.96
C THR A 184 2.02 -2.54 -20.47
N THR A 185 2.84 -2.34 -19.44
CA THR A 185 3.68 -3.38 -18.85
C THR A 185 3.18 -3.70 -17.45
N GLY A 186 2.89 -4.98 -17.19
CA GLY A 186 2.34 -5.46 -15.91
C GLY A 186 3.41 -5.97 -14.95
N ILE A 187 3.17 -5.77 -13.65
CA ILE A 187 3.87 -6.43 -12.55
C ILE A 187 2.86 -7.09 -11.62
N SER A 188 3.31 -8.10 -10.88
CA SER A 188 2.51 -8.77 -9.86
C SER A 188 3.17 -8.63 -8.50
N ALA A 189 2.38 -8.35 -7.48
CA ALA A 189 2.81 -8.21 -6.11
C ALA A 189 1.88 -8.96 -5.15
N THR A 190 2.43 -9.45 -4.05
CA THR A 190 1.68 -10.15 -3.00
C THR A 190 1.97 -9.53 -1.65
N ASP A 191 1.03 -9.64 -0.71
CA ASP A 191 1.25 -9.36 0.71
C ASP A 191 0.93 -10.56 1.57
N LYS A 192 1.59 -10.59 2.72
CA LYS A 192 1.33 -11.53 3.81
C LYS A 192 0.35 -10.92 4.78
N GLU A 193 -0.62 -11.71 5.21
CA GLU A 193 -1.50 -11.36 6.31
C GLU A 193 -0.69 -11.12 7.59
N GLN A 194 -1.08 -10.12 8.38
CA GLN A 194 -0.58 -9.97 9.74
C GLN A 194 -1.27 -11.01 10.63
N LEU A 195 -0.47 -11.82 11.29
CA LEU A 195 -0.95 -12.83 12.24
C LEU A 195 -0.72 -12.38 13.67
N GLY A 196 -1.21 -13.17 14.62
CA GLY A 196 -1.04 -12.96 16.03
C GLY A 196 -0.58 -14.19 16.78
N ALA A 197 -0.18 -13.97 18.03
CA ALA A 197 0.15 -15.00 18.99
C ALA A 197 -0.37 -14.61 20.37
N ILE A 198 -0.82 -15.59 21.14
CA ILE A 198 -1.25 -15.41 22.53
C ILE A 198 -0.31 -16.23 23.42
N THR A 199 0.36 -15.56 24.35
CA THR A 199 1.11 -16.20 25.42
C THR A 199 0.24 -16.33 26.65
N ILE A 200 0.07 -17.55 27.15
CA ILE A 200 -0.69 -17.83 28.36
C ILE A 200 0.29 -18.18 29.47
N TYR A 201 0.26 -17.37 30.52
CA TYR A 201 1.03 -17.61 31.75
C TYR A 201 0.16 -18.28 32.78
N LYS A 202 0.76 -19.24 33.51
CA LYS A 202 0.14 -19.94 34.62
C LYS A 202 0.84 -19.60 35.89
N GLU A 203 0.10 -19.07 36.86
CA GLU A 203 0.62 -18.76 38.20
C GLU A 203 -0.27 -19.35 39.28
N GLY A 204 0.28 -19.48 40.49
CA GLY A 204 -0.48 -19.88 41.64
C GLY A 204 0.30 -19.79 42.93
N GLU A 205 -0.36 -20.04 44.06
CA GLU A 205 0.19 -19.98 45.38
C GLU A 205 1.13 -21.18 45.66
N VAL A 206 2.37 -20.90 45.98
CA VAL A 206 3.34 -21.92 46.44
C VAL A 206 3.71 -21.62 47.89
N LEU A 207 3.78 -22.66 48.74
CA LEU A 207 4.20 -22.50 50.14
C LEU A 207 5.62 -21.92 50.18
N SER A 208 5.75 -20.77 50.79
CA SER A 208 7.01 -20.05 50.95
C SER A 208 7.67 -20.33 52.28
N SER A 209 6.91 -20.26 53.41
CA SER A 209 7.43 -20.49 54.72
C SER A 209 6.35 -20.87 55.75
N TRP A 210 6.81 -21.38 56.92
CA TRP A 210 6.04 -21.65 58.12
C TRP A 210 6.71 -20.98 59.29
N ASN A 211 6.01 -20.15 60.05
CA ASN A 211 6.53 -19.41 61.18
C ASN A 211 6.20 -20.01 62.57
N GLY A 212 5.70 -21.24 62.62
CA GLY A 212 5.27 -21.92 63.86
C GLY A 212 3.76 -21.78 64.13
N SER A 213 3.07 -20.84 63.47
CA SER A 213 1.63 -20.59 63.63
C SER A 213 0.90 -20.48 62.30
N ASN A 214 1.51 -19.87 61.29
CA ASN A 214 0.91 -19.60 60.00
C ASN A 214 1.79 -20.01 58.84
N PHE A 215 1.15 -20.49 57.77
CA PHE A 215 1.78 -20.72 56.49
C PHE A 215 1.74 -19.40 55.68
N THR A 216 2.85 -19.06 55.03
CA THR A 216 2.91 -17.96 54.05
C THR A 216 3.07 -18.54 52.66
N TYR A 217 2.43 -17.89 51.69
CA TYR A 217 2.45 -18.31 50.31
C TYR A 217 2.95 -17.17 49.44
N GLU A 218 3.60 -17.52 48.34
CA GLU A 218 4.01 -16.61 47.32
C GLU A 218 3.47 -17.06 45.95
N LYS A 219 3.26 -16.15 45.05
CA LYS A 219 2.87 -16.48 43.65
C LYS A 219 4.12 -16.91 42.88
N LYS A 220 4.03 -18.06 42.22
CA LYS A 220 5.06 -18.57 41.33
C LYS A 220 4.42 -19.12 40.05
N LYS A 221 5.24 -19.21 39.00
CA LYS A 221 4.87 -19.89 37.77
C LYS A 221 4.61 -21.36 38.03
N LEU A 222 3.56 -21.89 37.45
CA LEU A 222 3.14 -23.29 37.56
C LEU A 222 3.16 -23.95 36.16
N SER A 223 3.40 -25.26 36.13
CA SER A 223 3.43 -26.08 34.92
C SER A 223 2.40 -27.21 34.97
N GLY A 224 1.96 -27.71 33.81
CA GLY A 224 1.10 -28.90 33.71
C GLY A 224 -0.40 -28.63 33.67
N ALA A 225 -0.85 -27.40 33.86
CA ALA A 225 -2.24 -27.02 33.58
C ALA A 225 -2.52 -27.09 32.11
N ALA A 226 -3.76 -27.44 31.71
CA ALA A 226 -4.17 -27.47 30.32
C ALA A 226 -5.31 -26.48 30.02
N PHE A 227 -5.27 -25.93 28.84
CA PHE A 227 -6.17 -24.89 28.36
C PHE A 227 -6.82 -25.27 27.04
N LYS A 228 -8.01 -24.73 26.81
CA LYS A 228 -8.75 -24.70 25.55
C LYS A 228 -8.85 -23.26 25.09
N VAL A 229 -8.75 -23.03 23.77
CA VAL A 229 -9.05 -21.72 23.18
C VAL A 229 -10.19 -21.84 22.20
N THR A 230 -11.14 -20.93 22.31
CA THR A 230 -12.26 -20.77 21.38
C THR A 230 -12.27 -19.38 20.76
N ALA A 231 -12.92 -19.21 19.62
CA ALA A 231 -13.18 -17.91 19.03
C ALA A 231 -14.22 -17.15 19.88
N GLY A 232 -13.88 -15.96 20.35
CA GLY A 232 -14.79 -15.11 21.15
C GLY A 232 -15.82 -14.37 20.29
N ALA A 233 -15.52 -14.23 18.99
CA ALA A 233 -16.39 -13.68 17.96
C ALA A 233 -16.08 -14.39 16.64
N ASP A 234 -16.82 -14.10 15.56
CA ASP A 234 -16.47 -14.56 14.23
C ASP A 234 -15.06 -14.06 13.86
N VAL A 235 -14.18 -14.95 13.39
CA VAL A 235 -12.80 -14.63 13.01
C VAL A 235 -12.65 -14.75 11.50
N TYR A 236 -12.02 -13.74 10.91
CA TYR A 236 -11.79 -13.65 9.47
C TYR A 236 -10.30 -13.49 9.18
N LYS A 237 -9.86 -14.02 8.04
CA LYS A 237 -8.60 -13.62 7.43
C LYS A 237 -8.65 -12.17 6.98
N ALA A 238 -7.51 -11.57 6.74
CA ALA A 238 -7.44 -10.21 6.21
C ALA A 238 -8.08 -10.06 4.82
N ASP A 239 -8.19 -11.15 4.05
CA ASP A 239 -8.89 -11.20 2.76
C ASP A 239 -10.43 -11.27 2.85
N GLY A 240 -10.96 -11.30 4.08
CA GLY A 240 -12.39 -11.40 4.36
C GLY A 240 -12.94 -12.83 4.45
N THR A 241 -12.12 -13.85 4.25
CA THR A 241 -12.54 -15.25 4.39
C THR A 241 -12.78 -15.58 5.85
N LYS A 242 -13.99 -16.07 6.19
CA LYS A 242 -14.30 -16.52 7.54
C LYS A 242 -13.55 -17.82 7.84
N VAL A 243 -12.91 -17.87 9.04
CA VAL A 243 -12.15 -19.03 9.53
C VAL A 243 -12.88 -19.72 10.67
N TYR A 244 -13.41 -18.94 11.63
CA TYR A 244 -14.14 -19.45 12.79
C TYR A 244 -15.43 -18.68 12.99
N ASN A 245 -16.49 -19.38 13.43
CA ASN A 245 -17.66 -18.74 14.03
C ASN A 245 -17.39 -18.50 15.52
N ALA A 246 -18.13 -17.57 16.11
CA ALA A 246 -18.12 -17.38 17.56
C ALA A 246 -18.38 -18.68 18.29
N GLY A 247 -17.52 -19.05 19.23
CA GLY A 247 -17.58 -20.29 20.02
C GLY A 247 -16.85 -21.50 19.39
N ASP A 248 -16.43 -21.43 18.12
CA ASP A 248 -15.68 -22.52 17.50
C ASP A 248 -14.36 -22.74 18.21
N VAL A 249 -13.92 -24.02 18.25
CA VAL A 249 -12.68 -24.41 18.87
C VAL A 249 -11.49 -24.06 17.97
N VAL A 250 -10.58 -23.26 18.51
CA VAL A 250 -9.32 -22.89 17.85
C VAL A 250 -8.20 -23.85 18.26
N ALA A 251 -8.16 -24.21 19.55
CA ALA A 251 -7.25 -25.21 20.08
C ALA A 251 -7.94 -26.00 21.22
N GLU A 252 -8.03 -27.33 21.06
CA GLU A 252 -8.77 -28.21 21.99
C GLU A 252 -8.09 -28.33 23.35
N SER A 253 -6.78 -28.55 23.37
CA SER A 253 -6.00 -28.70 24.58
C SER A 253 -4.54 -28.44 24.31
N PHE A 254 -3.94 -27.61 25.15
CA PHE A 254 -2.50 -27.40 25.17
C PHE A 254 -2.05 -27.17 26.64
N THR A 255 -0.88 -27.66 26.94
CA THR A 255 -0.38 -27.77 28.34
C THR A 255 0.71 -26.74 28.59
N ILE A 256 0.66 -26.09 29.75
CA ILE A 256 1.69 -25.16 30.19
C ILE A 256 3.01 -25.90 30.36
N GLY A 257 4.07 -25.37 29.78
CA GLY A 257 5.43 -25.87 29.89
C GLY A 257 6.06 -25.68 31.26
N THR A 258 7.26 -26.22 31.44
CA THR A 258 8.03 -26.12 32.69
C THR A 258 8.45 -24.71 33.03
N ASP A 259 8.44 -23.80 32.07
CA ASP A 259 8.70 -22.35 32.19
C ASP A 259 7.46 -21.54 32.64
N GLY A 260 6.32 -22.23 32.86
CA GLY A 260 5.07 -21.62 33.30
C GLY A 260 4.31 -20.84 32.23
N GLN A 261 4.57 -21.16 30.97
CA GLN A 261 3.88 -20.52 29.85
C GLN A 261 3.65 -21.47 28.67
N VAL A 262 2.77 -21.06 27.77
CA VAL A 262 2.60 -21.65 26.46
C VAL A 262 2.23 -20.57 25.47
N VAL A 263 2.67 -20.70 24.22
CA VAL A 263 2.37 -19.77 23.13
C VAL A 263 1.50 -20.46 22.10
N LEU A 264 0.38 -19.85 21.75
CA LEU A 264 -0.45 -20.23 20.62
C LEU A 264 -0.17 -19.21 19.49
N SER A 265 0.49 -19.65 18.44
CA SER A 265 0.92 -18.82 17.29
C SER A 265 -0.02 -18.99 16.08
N ASP A 266 0.26 -18.21 15.04
CA ASP A 266 -0.41 -18.26 13.73
C ASP A 266 -1.92 -18.02 13.81
N LEU A 267 -2.32 -17.20 14.78
CA LEU A 267 -3.71 -16.78 14.93
C LEU A 267 -4.03 -15.66 13.94
N HIS A 268 -5.19 -15.74 13.29
CA HIS A 268 -5.74 -14.59 12.57
C HIS A 268 -6.13 -13.50 13.57
N LEU A 269 -6.19 -12.25 13.12
CA LEU A 269 -6.62 -11.14 13.98
C LEU A 269 -8.09 -11.36 14.39
N GLY A 270 -8.36 -11.24 15.70
CA GLY A 270 -9.68 -11.52 16.23
C GLY A 270 -9.71 -11.60 17.75
N THR A 271 -10.85 -11.96 18.29
CA THR A 271 -11.07 -12.13 19.73
C THR A 271 -11.11 -13.60 20.07
N TYR A 272 -10.36 -13.99 21.10
CA TYR A 272 -10.22 -15.37 21.56
C TYR A 272 -10.56 -15.48 23.03
N VAL A 273 -11.07 -16.64 23.43
CA VAL A 273 -11.42 -16.97 24.82
C VAL A 273 -10.58 -18.15 25.27
N VAL A 274 -9.77 -17.93 26.29
CA VAL A 274 -8.91 -18.92 26.93
C VAL A 274 -9.60 -19.45 28.17
N THR A 275 -9.76 -20.76 28.29
CA THR A 275 -10.38 -21.43 29.44
C THR A 275 -9.49 -22.56 29.94
N GLU A 276 -9.25 -22.61 31.25
CA GLU A 276 -8.57 -23.75 31.87
C GLU A 276 -9.49 -24.96 31.86
N ILE A 277 -9.02 -26.09 31.33
CA ILE A 277 -9.74 -27.35 31.24
C ILE A 277 -9.19 -28.41 32.15
N LYS A 278 -7.94 -28.25 32.63
CA LYS A 278 -7.28 -29.13 33.60
C LYS A 278 -6.36 -28.31 34.50
N SER A 279 -6.60 -28.39 35.79
CA SER A 279 -5.72 -27.80 36.79
C SER A 279 -4.54 -28.71 37.11
N ILE A 280 -3.64 -28.22 37.94
CA ILE A 280 -2.49 -28.90 38.48
C ILE A 280 -2.91 -29.56 39.80
N ASP A 281 -2.33 -30.72 40.13
CA ASP A 281 -2.59 -31.42 41.40
C ASP A 281 -2.35 -30.51 42.60
N GLY A 282 -3.30 -30.47 43.51
CA GLY A 282 -3.31 -29.61 44.69
C GLY A 282 -3.77 -28.17 44.48
N TYR A 283 -4.29 -27.86 43.30
CA TYR A 283 -4.89 -26.55 42.98
C TYR A 283 -6.34 -26.67 42.54
N THR A 284 -7.11 -25.65 42.86
CA THR A 284 -8.49 -25.51 42.35
C THR A 284 -8.45 -25.00 40.93
N ILE A 285 -9.19 -25.62 40.01
CA ILE A 285 -9.30 -25.17 38.62
C ILE A 285 -9.94 -23.78 38.56
N ASN A 286 -9.39 -22.90 37.75
CA ASN A 286 -9.97 -21.58 37.43
C ASN A 286 -10.73 -21.65 36.11
N THR A 287 -12.03 -21.86 36.17
CA THR A 287 -12.90 -21.95 35.01
C THR A 287 -13.33 -20.58 34.46
N THR A 288 -12.88 -19.47 35.03
CA THR A 288 -13.22 -18.11 34.55
C THR A 288 -12.56 -17.88 33.21
N PRO A 289 -13.35 -17.72 32.12
CA PRO A 289 -12.78 -17.47 30.80
C PRO A 289 -12.03 -16.15 30.75
N GLN A 290 -10.90 -16.12 30.03
CA GLN A 290 -10.14 -14.91 29.77
C GLN A 290 -10.28 -14.55 28.30
N THR A 291 -10.77 -13.34 28.02
CA THR A 291 -10.88 -12.83 26.65
C THR A 291 -9.61 -12.09 26.26
N VAL A 292 -9.04 -12.44 25.11
CA VAL A 292 -7.84 -11.81 24.56
C VAL A 292 -8.16 -11.35 23.13
N ALA A 293 -7.97 -10.06 22.87
CA ALA A 293 -8.14 -9.49 21.54
C ALA A 293 -6.77 -9.35 20.86
N VAL A 294 -6.62 -9.97 19.70
CA VAL A 294 -5.45 -9.85 18.83
C VAL A 294 -5.84 -8.91 17.70
N GLU A 295 -5.41 -7.65 17.79
CA GLU A 295 -5.85 -6.58 16.90
C GLU A 295 -4.74 -6.15 15.94
N TYR A 296 -5.15 -5.65 14.76
CA TYR A 296 -4.22 -5.01 13.84
C TYR A 296 -3.56 -3.80 14.50
N LYS A 297 -2.24 -3.75 14.47
CA LYS A 297 -1.47 -2.65 15.04
C LYS A 297 -1.05 -1.65 13.98
N ASP A 298 -0.19 -2.07 13.06
CA ASP A 298 0.25 -1.29 11.92
C ASP A 298 0.87 -2.21 10.85
N GLN A 299 1.13 -1.68 9.67
CA GLN A 299 1.64 -2.45 8.53
C GLN A 299 3.10 -2.92 8.68
N THR A 300 3.83 -2.51 9.72
CA THR A 300 5.23 -2.92 9.96
C THR A 300 5.35 -4.12 10.90
N VAL A 301 4.25 -4.46 11.58
CA VAL A 301 4.19 -5.58 12.52
C VAL A 301 3.84 -6.86 11.77
N THR A 302 4.72 -7.84 11.81
CA THR A 302 4.50 -9.15 11.18
C THR A 302 3.62 -10.05 12.04
N VAL A 303 3.87 -10.07 13.35
CA VAL A 303 3.10 -10.85 14.34
C VAL A 303 2.76 -9.96 15.53
N GLN A 304 1.48 -9.87 15.86
CA GLN A 304 1.00 -9.18 17.06
C GLN A 304 1.00 -10.14 18.24
N TYR A 305 1.74 -9.81 19.29
CA TYR A 305 1.83 -10.61 20.52
C TYR A 305 0.90 -10.04 21.59
N GLU A 306 0.06 -10.91 22.13
CA GLU A 306 -0.79 -10.65 23.28
C GLU A 306 -0.53 -11.66 24.38
N SER A 307 -0.98 -11.38 25.61
CA SER A 307 -0.79 -12.30 26.71
C SER A 307 -1.94 -12.24 27.72
N THR A 308 -2.11 -13.36 28.43
CA THR A 308 -3.00 -13.43 29.58
C THR A 308 -2.37 -14.27 30.67
N THR A 309 -2.69 -13.98 31.94
CA THR A 309 -2.23 -14.76 33.12
C THR A 309 -3.44 -15.36 33.79
N ILE A 310 -3.39 -16.68 34.02
CA ILE A 310 -4.45 -17.41 34.74
C ILE A 310 -3.86 -17.94 36.04
N GLU A 311 -4.50 -17.52 37.14
CA GLU A 311 -4.05 -17.87 38.48
C GLU A 311 -4.93 -18.99 39.05
N ASN A 312 -4.29 -19.96 39.76
CA ASN A 312 -4.98 -20.96 40.56
C ASN A 312 -4.70 -20.78 42.03
N THR A 313 -5.75 -20.99 42.83
CA THR A 313 -5.65 -21.04 44.28
C THR A 313 -5.31 -22.44 44.72
N ARG A 314 -4.42 -22.56 45.67
CA ARG A 314 -4.07 -23.84 46.26
C ARG A 314 -5.25 -24.44 47.00
N GLN A 315 -5.47 -25.75 46.88
CA GLN A 315 -6.41 -26.48 47.72
C GLN A 315 -5.91 -26.48 49.18
N LYS A 316 -6.75 -26.06 50.08
CA LYS A 316 -6.45 -26.01 51.51
C LYS A 316 -7.43 -26.95 52.23
N ALA A 317 -6.94 -27.72 53.19
CA ALA A 317 -7.75 -28.55 54.07
C ALA A 317 -7.64 -28.00 55.48
N GLU A 318 -8.76 -27.99 56.18
CA GLU A 318 -8.83 -27.72 57.61
C GLU A 318 -8.85 -29.05 58.37
N VAL A 319 -7.96 -29.22 59.33
CA VAL A 319 -7.92 -30.39 60.19
C VAL A 319 -8.39 -29.96 61.57
N SER A 320 -9.52 -30.52 62.01
CA SER A 320 -10.00 -30.37 63.38
C SER A 320 -9.64 -31.60 64.19
N ILE A 321 -8.91 -31.40 65.29
CA ILE A 321 -8.54 -32.46 66.20
C ILE A 321 -9.36 -32.30 67.49
N THR A 322 -10.23 -33.29 67.79
CA THR A 322 -11.02 -33.29 68.97
C THR A 322 -10.38 -34.27 69.97
N PHE A 323 -9.99 -33.77 71.12
CA PHE A 323 -9.51 -34.60 72.21
C PHE A 323 -10.67 -34.94 73.17
N THR A 324 -10.89 -36.23 73.41
CA THR A 324 -11.82 -36.69 74.44
C THR A 324 -11.02 -37.12 75.63
N LEU A 325 -11.17 -36.47 76.79
CA LEU A 325 -10.63 -36.86 78.03
C LEU A 325 -11.52 -37.97 78.66
N GLU A 326 -11.03 -39.17 78.65
CA GLU A 326 -11.66 -40.19 79.45
C GLU A 326 -11.24 -40.00 80.95
N THR A 327 -12.24 -39.79 81.79
CA THR A 327 -12.01 -39.73 83.21
C THR A 327 -11.87 -41.19 83.74
N ILE A 328 -10.70 -41.58 84.03
CA ILE A 328 -10.46 -42.86 84.71
C ILE A 328 -10.90 -42.65 86.18
N MET A 329 -11.99 -43.33 86.60
CA MET A 329 -12.39 -43.45 88.01
C MET A 329 -11.62 -44.56 88.64
#